data_5175fb1aa8f07ded0aa526d6456c666c
#
_entry.id   5175fb1aa8f07ded0aa526d6456c666c
#
_cell.length_a   1.000
_cell.length_b   1.000
_cell.length_c   1.000
_cell.angle_alpha   90.00
_cell.angle_beta   90.00
_cell.angle_gamma   90.00
#
_symmetry.space_group_name_H-M   'P 1'
#
loop_
_entity.id
_entity.type
_entity.pdbx_description
1 polymer ?
#
loop_
_entity_poly.entity_id
_entity_poly.type
_entity_poly.pdbx_seq_one_letter_code
_entity_poly.pdbx_strand_id
1 'polypeptide(L)' 'MARTVDLTPSPQAYVQMLRIIAENSTQYSERVWARNQLIALGEEE' A
#
# COMPACT_ATOMS: atom_id res chain seq x y z
N MET A 1 30.24 -12.31 -1.33
CA MET A 1 29.12 -12.56 -0.60
C MET A 1 27.87 -12.12 -1.28
N ALA A 2 27.05 -12.98 -1.46
CA ALA A 2 25.84 -12.64 -2.11
C ALA A 2 24.90 -12.02 -1.12
N ARG A 3 24.43 -10.86 -1.46
CA ARG A 3 23.48 -10.25 -0.68
C ARG A 3 22.22 -10.26 -1.41
N THR A 4 21.24 -10.80 -0.85
CA THR A 4 19.94 -10.79 -1.47
C THR A 4 19.35 -9.42 -1.34
N VAL A 5 19.12 -8.82 -2.47
CA VAL A 5 18.45 -7.53 -2.46
C VAL A 5 16.97 -7.79 -2.51
N ASP A 6 16.31 -7.41 -1.47
CA ASP A 6 14.87 -7.58 -1.40
C ASP A 6 14.23 -6.49 -2.22
N LEU A 7 13.66 -6.87 -3.34
CA LEU A 7 13.05 -5.91 -4.23
C LEU A 7 11.61 -5.58 -3.84
N THR A 8 11.07 -6.31 -2.88
CA THR A 8 9.73 -6.00 -2.42
C THR A 8 9.79 -4.85 -1.43
N PRO A 9 8.86 -3.93 -1.51
CA PRO A 9 8.83 -2.84 -0.53
C PRO A 9 8.59 -3.39 0.87
N SER A 10 9.06 -2.66 1.85
CA SER A 10 8.75 -3.04 3.21
C SER A 10 7.25 -2.93 3.43
N PRO A 11 6.70 -3.67 4.40
CA PRO A 11 5.27 -3.56 4.68
C PRO A 11 4.84 -2.13 4.98
N GLN A 12 5.68 -1.38 5.68
CA GLN A 12 5.33 0.00 5.99
C GLN A 12 5.29 0.87 4.75
N ALA A 13 6.24 0.66 3.85
CA ALA A 13 6.25 1.44 2.62
C ALA A 13 5.02 1.15 1.78
N TYR A 14 4.61 -0.11 1.74
CA TYR A 14 3.42 -0.48 0.98
C TYR A 14 2.18 0.16 1.59
N VAL A 15 2.06 0.12 2.90
CA VAL A 15 0.93 0.72 3.59
C VAL A 15 0.87 2.22 3.32
N GLN A 16 2.02 2.88 3.39
CA GLN A 16 2.04 4.31 3.13
C GLN A 16 1.64 4.63 1.70
N MET A 17 2.10 3.83 0.75
CA MET A 17 1.70 4.01 -0.63
C MET A 17 0.19 3.89 -0.77
N LEU A 18 -0.40 2.89 -0.15
CA LEU A 18 -1.84 2.71 -0.22
C LEU A 18 -2.58 3.88 0.40
N ARG A 19 -2.08 4.41 1.50
CA ARG A 19 -2.72 5.55 2.13
C ARG A 19 -2.69 6.77 1.24
N ILE A 20 -1.56 6.99 0.57
CA ILE A 20 -1.44 8.11 -0.34
C ILE A 20 -2.44 7.96 -1.48
N ILE A 21 -2.53 6.77 -2.05
CA ILE A 21 -3.47 6.52 -3.12
C ILE A 21 -4.91 6.74 -2.63
N ALA A 22 -5.22 6.23 -1.45
CA ALA A 22 -6.57 6.35 -0.92
C ALA A 22 -6.96 7.79 -0.67
N GLU A 23 -6.00 8.66 -0.41
CA GLU A 23 -6.30 10.04 -0.08
C GLU A 23 -6.16 10.98 -1.27
N ASN A 24 -5.24 10.66 -2.18
CA ASN A 24 -4.87 11.63 -3.20
C ASN A 24 -5.16 11.21 -4.63
N SER A 25 -5.53 9.95 -4.84
CA SER A 25 -5.80 9.52 -6.20
C SER A 25 -7.03 10.21 -6.75
N THR A 26 -6.96 10.63 -7.99
CA THR A 26 -8.12 11.22 -8.65
C THR A 26 -9.10 10.16 -9.14
N GLN A 27 -8.68 8.90 -9.17
CA GLN A 27 -9.52 7.81 -9.63
C GLN A 27 -10.26 7.21 -8.45
N TYR A 28 -11.58 7.25 -8.51
CA TYR A 28 -12.36 6.69 -7.42
C TYR A 28 -12.07 5.21 -7.21
N SER A 29 -11.97 4.47 -8.31
CA SER A 29 -11.71 3.04 -8.21
C SER A 29 -10.38 2.75 -7.54
N GLU A 30 -9.38 3.58 -7.78
CA GLU A 30 -8.10 3.39 -7.13
C GLU A 30 -8.19 3.67 -5.64
N ARG A 31 -8.94 4.69 -5.27
CA ARG A 31 -9.11 4.97 -3.85
C ARG A 31 -9.80 3.83 -3.13
N VAL A 32 -10.83 3.27 -3.76
CA VAL A 32 -11.53 2.15 -3.16
C VAL A 32 -10.60 0.93 -3.06
N TRP A 33 -9.85 0.68 -4.12
CA TRP A 33 -8.92 -0.44 -4.11
C TRP A 33 -7.90 -0.30 -2.99
N ALA A 34 -7.30 0.88 -2.88
CA ALA A 34 -6.26 1.08 -1.88
C ALA A 34 -6.84 0.93 -0.47
N ARG A 35 -8.03 1.45 -0.27
CA ARG A 35 -8.67 1.34 1.03
C ARG A 35 -8.96 -0.11 1.37
N ASN A 36 -9.45 -0.86 0.39
CA ASN A 36 -9.73 -2.28 0.60
C ASN A 36 -8.46 -3.04 0.94
N GLN A 37 -7.35 -2.68 0.31
CA GLN A 37 -6.08 -3.31 0.64
C GLN A 37 -5.66 -3.00 2.06
N LEU A 38 -5.86 -1.76 2.49
CA LEU A 38 -5.52 -1.40 3.86
C LEU A 38 -6.36 -2.17 4.85
N ILE A 39 -7.62 -2.35 4.56
CA ILE A 39 -8.51 -3.13 5.43
C ILE A 39 -8.03 -4.58 5.48
N ALA A 40 -7.68 -5.14 4.32
CA ALA A 40 -7.24 -6.53 4.26
C ALA A 40 -5.94 -6.74 5.03
N LEU A 41 -5.12 -5.70 5.11
CA LEU A 41 -3.87 -5.78 5.84
C LEU A 41 -4.06 -5.52 7.34
N GLY A 42 -5.26 -5.12 7.74
CA GLY A 42 -5.52 -4.81 9.14
C GLY A 42 -5.08 -3.43 9.55
N GLU A 43 -4.76 -2.56 8.59
CA GLU A 43 -4.31 -1.21 8.91
C GLU A 43 -5.47 -0.24 9.05
N GLU A 44 -6.60 -0.58 8.46
CA GLU A 44 -7.81 0.23 8.56
C GLU A 44 -8.94 -0.65 9.00
N GLU A 45 -9.92 -0.04 9.60
CA GLU A 45 -11.09 -0.79 10.06
C GLU A 45 -12.31 -0.48 9.26
#